data_7a95dec306b6fe27408c725b0120e57f
#
_entry.id   7a95dec306b6fe27408c725b0120e57f
#
_cell.length_a   1.000
_cell.length_b   1.000
_cell.length_c   1.000
_cell.angle_alpha   90.00
_cell.angle_beta   90.00
_cell.angle_gamma   90.00
#
_symmetry.space_group_name_H-M   'P 1'
#
loop_
_entity.id
_entity.type
_entity.pdbx_description
1 polymer ?
#
loop_
_entity_poly.entity_id
_entity_poly.type
_entity_poly.pdbx_seq_one_letter_code
_entity_poly.pdbx_strand_id
1 'polypeptide(L)'
;MSDSAFTLETIGHVASDYPDKFGIPRQPGLAPSARAILYLAPAFDDPLTVEGLEAMTHLWLTFVFDRSPENWTPRVRPPRLGGNQRIGVFASRSTHRPNRLGLSLVELVDIECTPKPAFAQTPIAGSRLAEYRSRVKLHLRGHDLCDATPILDIKPYLPWAESRPDADAGFAPAPPPRHRVAFSAAAQEALQRHPDGESLSRLIEEVLAQDPRPAYHGSGSNRQDVTRRYGVFLRDVNVRFRVMEGAVDTEIRVEAIEPR
;
A
#
# COMPACT_ATOMS: atom_id res chain seq x y z
N MET A 1 -23.89 -30.62 2.88
CA MET A 1 -23.66 -29.44 2.00
C MET A 1 -22.33 -29.66 1.32
N SER A 2 -22.27 -29.68 -0.01
CA SER A 2 -21.00 -29.81 -0.73
C SER A 2 -20.18 -28.56 -0.45
N ASP A 3 -18.91 -28.74 -0.06
CA ASP A 3 -17.95 -27.64 -0.01
C ASP A 3 -17.78 -27.10 -1.43
N SER A 4 -18.49 -25.98 -1.73
CA SER A 4 -18.39 -25.35 -3.04
C SER A 4 -17.15 -24.47 -3.06
N ALA A 5 -16.11 -24.92 -3.73
CA ALA A 5 -14.97 -24.10 -4.08
C ALA A 5 -15.28 -23.29 -5.34
N PHE A 6 -14.90 -22.00 -5.35
CA PHE A 6 -14.98 -21.15 -6.55
C PHE A 6 -13.57 -20.85 -7.03
N THR A 7 -13.35 -20.97 -8.33
CA THR A 7 -12.10 -20.52 -8.96
C THR A 7 -12.27 -19.10 -9.45
N LEU A 8 -11.33 -18.24 -9.07
CA LEU A 8 -11.25 -16.83 -9.52
C LEU A 8 -10.02 -16.66 -10.38
N GLU A 9 -10.13 -15.92 -11.45
CA GLU A 9 -9.03 -15.57 -12.34
C GLU A 9 -8.42 -14.22 -11.94
N THR A 10 -7.12 -14.10 -12.10
CA THR A 10 -6.41 -12.83 -11.93
C THR A 10 -6.60 -11.98 -13.17
N ILE A 11 -7.30 -10.85 -13.04
CA ILE A 11 -7.56 -9.92 -14.15
C ILE A 11 -6.36 -9.02 -14.47
N GLY A 12 -5.40 -8.90 -13.56
CA GLY A 12 -4.21 -8.06 -13.74
C GLY A 12 -3.31 -8.04 -12.51
N HIS A 13 -2.22 -7.30 -12.61
CA HIS A 13 -1.25 -7.12 -11.53
C HIS A 13 -0.89 -5.65 -11.35
N VAL A 14 -0.60 -5.27 -10.12
CA VAL A 14 -0.26 -3.88 -9.77
C VAL A 14 1.25 -3.71 -9.70
N ALA A 15 1.82 -2.81 -10.53
CA ALA A 15 3.12 -2.21 -10.24
C ALA A 15 2.93 -1.12 -9.19
N SER A 16 3.74 -1.11 -8.14
CA SER A 16 3.51 -0.29 -6.95
C SER A 16 4.77 0.37 -6.44
N ASP A 17 4.60 1.53 -5.83
CA ASP A 17 5.65 2.23 -5.05
C ASP A 17 6.14 1.42 -3.84
N TYR A 18 5.47 0.29 -3.48
CA TYR A 18 5.83 -0.59 -2.36
C TYR A 18 6.39 -1.93 -2.83
N PRO A 19 7.69 -2.04 -3.07
CA PRO A 19 8.30 -3.28 -3.56
C PRO A 19 8.30 -4.40 -2.51
N ASP A 20 8.10 -4.06 -1.23
CA ASP A 20 8.12 -4.98 -0.11
C ASP A 20 6.95 -4.73 0.86
N LYS A 21 6.63 -5.72 1.71
CA LYS A 21 5.54 -5.61 2.70
C LYS A 21 5.81 -4.58 3.79
N PHE A 22 7.08 -4.36 4.14
CA PHE A 22 7.44 -3.41 5.18
C PHE A 22 7.30 -1.97 4.66
N GLY A 23 6.59 -1.14 5.40
CA GLY A 23 6.33 0.25 5.02
C GLY A 23 5.01 0.47 4.26
N ILE A 24 4.30 -0.59 3.85
CA ILE A 24 2.97 -0.41 3.26
C ILE A 24 2.03 0.19 4.31
N PRO A 25 1.30 1.28 3.98
CA PRO A 25 0.26 1.82 4.84
C PRO A 25 -0.77 0.74 5.22
N ARG A 26 -1.26 0.80 6.45
CA ARG A 26 -2.19 -0.23 6.97
C ARG A 26 -3.58 -0.14 6.37
N GLN A 27 -3.90 0.94 5.69
CA GLN A 27 -5.16 1.19 4.98
C GLN A 27 -4.89 2.08 3.78
N PRO A 28 -5.71 2.00 2.72
CA PRO A 28 -5.65 2.94 1.61
C PRO A 28 -5.93 4.37 2.09
N GLY A 29 -5.45 5.36 1.35
CA GLY A 29 -5.62 6.78 1.64
C GLY A 29 -4.68 7.34 2.72
N LEU A 30 -3.91 6.51 3.44
CA LEU A 30 -2.97 6.98 4.45
C LEU A 30 -1.67 7.55 3.86
N ALA A 31 -1.31 7.16 2.64
CA ALA A 31 -0.26 7.75 1.82
C ALA A 31 -0.85 8.14 0.46
N PRO A 32 -1.51 9.30 0.37
CA PRO A 32 -2.24 9.69 -0.85
C PRO A 32 -1.35 9.90 -2.07
N SER A 33 -0.05 10.17 -1.89
CA SER A 33 0.89 10.31 -3.00
C SER A 33 1.42 8.99 -3.55
N ALA A 34 1.16 7.86 -2.88
CA ALA A 34 1.59 6.54 -3.34
C ALA A 34 0.97 6.19 -4.69
N ARG A 35 1.80 5.84 -5.67
CA ARG A 35 1.40 5.54 -7.04
C ARG A 35 1.39 4.05 -7.30
N ALA A 36 0.41 3.62 -8.09
CA ALA A 36 0.38 2.28 -8.65
C ALA A 36 -0.09 2.33 -10.11
N ILE A 37 0.28 1.31 -10.88
CA ILE A 37 -0.23 1.07 -12.22
C ILE A 37 -0.78 -0.35 -12.24
N LEU A 38 -2.07 -0.49 -12.51
CA LEU A 38 -2.67 -1.78 -12.76
C LEU A 38 -2.56 -2.11 -14.25
N TYR A 39 -1.87 -3.19 -14.54
CA TYR A 39 -1.75 -3.78 -15.87
C TYR A 39 -2.76 -4.93 -15.99
N LEU A 40 -3.63 -4.88 -16.98
CA LEU A 40 -4.57 -5.97 -17.21
C LEU A 40 -3.85 -7.19 -17.82
N ALA A 41 -4.29 -8.38 -17.41
CA ALA A 41 -3.80 -9.64 -17.96
C ALA A 41 -4.31 -9.83 -19.41
N PRO A 42 -3.59 -10.56 -20.27
CA PRO A 42 -3.90 -10.65 -21.70
C PRO A 42 -5.33 -11.03 -22.05
N ALA A 43 -5.99 -11.86 -21.23
CA ALA A 43 -7.38 -12.26 -21.44
C ALA A 43 -8.40 -11.13 -21.19
N PHE A 44 -7.99 -10.09 -20.43
CA PHE A 44 -8.83 -8.96 -20.02
C PHE A 44 -8.32 -7.63 -20.58
N ASP A 45 -7.23 -7.65 -21.34
CA ASP A 45 -6.52 -6.48 -21.86
C ASP A 45 -7.21 -5.90 -23.11
N ASP A 46 -8.49 -5.56 -22.96
CA ASP A 46 -9.32 -4.96 -24.01
C ASP A 46 -9.82 -3.58 -23.53
N PRO A 47 -9.61 -2.49 -24.32
CA PRO A 47 -10.14 -1.16 -23.99
C PRO A 47 -11.64 -1.12 -23.67
N LEU A 48 -12.44 -2.02 -24.24
CA LEU A 48 -13.87 -2.12 -23.95
C LEU A 48 -14.16 -2.50 -22.50
N THR A 49 -13.23 -3.17 -21.81
CA THR A 49 -13.39 -3.54 -20.39
C THR A 49 -13.38 -2.34 -19.44
N VAL A 50 -12.85 -1.22 -19.90
CA VAL A 50 -12.71 0.03 -19.11
C VAL A 50 -13.51 1.19 -19.68
N GLU A 51 -14.31 0.96 -20.73
CA GLU A 51 -15.16 1.98 -21.32
C GLU A 51 -16.13 2.56 -20.28
N GLY A 52 -16.16 3.89 -20.15
CA GLY A 52 -16.96 4.60 -19.14
C GLY A 52 -16.31 4.73 -17.77
N LEU A 53 -15.18 4.05 -17.52
CA LEU A 53 -14.49 4.12 -16.23
C LEU A 53 -13.81 5.47 -16.01
N GLU A 54 -13.52 6.20 -17.09
CA GLU A 54 -12.95 7.57 -17.05
C GLU A 54 -13.84 8.60 -16.35
N ALA A 55 -15.14 8.31 -16.21
CA ALA A 55 -16.07 9.14 -15.45
C ALA A 55 -15.97 8.93 -13.93
N MET A 56 -15.23 7.92 -13.48
CA MET A 56 -15.09 7.54 -12.07
C MET A 56 -13.80 8.09 -11.48
N THR A 57 -13.86 8.58 -10.25
CA THR A 57 -12.67 9.09 -9.53
C THR A 57 -12.06 8.06 -8.60
N HIS A 58 -12.83 7.08 -8.15
CA HIS A 58 -12.39 6.06 -7.20
C HIS A 58 -12.90 4.68 -7.56
N LEU A 59 -12.09 3.68 -7.26
CA LEU A 59 -12.36 2.29 -7.56
C LEU A 59 -12.13 1.42 -6.32
N TRP A 60 -12.98 0.43 -6.13
CA TRP A 60 -12.69 -0.74 -5.32
C TRP A 60 -11.84 -1.72 -6.13
N LEU A 61 -10.72 -2.15 -5.54
CA LEU A 61 -9.93 -3.26 -6.03
C LEU A 61 -10.12 -4.46 -5.10
N THR A 62 -10.59 -5.57 -5.64
CA THR A 62 -10.56 -6.87 -4.96
C THR A 62 -9.31 -7.62 -5.37
N PHE A 63 -8.54 -8.13 -4.40
CA PHE A 63 -7.24 -8.75 -4.66
C PHE A 63 -6.93 -9.89 -3.68
N VAL A 64 -5.85 -10.62 -3.96
CA VAL A 64 -5.37 -11.69 -3.08
C VAL A 64 -4.14 -11.21 -2.31
N PHE A 65 -4.12 -11.47 -1.01
CA PHE A 65 -2.90 -11.39 -0.21
C PHE A 65 -1.98 -12.58 -0.53
N ASP A 66 -1.44 -12.62 -1.75
CA ASP A 66 -0.64 -13.72 -2.31
C ASP A 66 0.58 -14.08 -1.47
N ARG A 67 1.17 -13.09 -0.80
CA ARG A 67 2.33 -13.26 0.08
C ARG A 67 1.98 -13.58 1.53
N SER A 68 0.70 -13.75 1.86
CA SER A 68 0.27 -14.19 3.19
C SER A 68 0.28 -15.72 3.26
N PRO A 69 0.59 -16.32 4.44
CA PRO A 69 0.50 -17.76 4.62
C PRO A 69 -0.91 -18.28 4.29
N GLU A 70 -0.98 -19.51 3.79
CA GLU A 70 -2.25 -20.18 3.50
C GLU A 70 -3.03 -20.53 4.76
N ASN A 71 -2.29 -20.85 5.83
CA ASN A 71 -2.89 -21.17 7.11
C ASN A 71 -3.42 -19.91 7.79
N TRP A 72 -4.67 -19.94 8.15
CA TRP A 72 -5.33 -18.88 8.91
C TRP A 72 -5.69 -19.35 10.32
N THR A 73 -5.95 -18.41 11.23
CA THR A 73 -6.40 -18.72 12.58
C THR A 73 -7.66 -17.91 12.86
N PRO A 74 -8.61 -18.45 13.69
CA PRO A 74 -9.86 -17.76 13.98
C PRO A 74 -9.67 -16.46 14.77
N ARG A 75 -8.49 -16.25 15.38
CA ARG A 75 -8.17 -15.04 16.15
C ARG A 75 -6.83 -14.47 15.74
N VAL A 76 -6.77 -13.15 15.62
CA VAL A 76 -5.58 -12.37 15.25
C VAL A 76 -5.25 -11.32 16.32
N ARG A 77 -4.07 -10.73 16.24
CA ARG A 77 -3.60 -9.66 17.14
C ARG A 77 -3.43 -8.36 16.34
N PRO A 78 -4.45 -7.49 16.27
CA PRO A 78 -4.31 -6.22 15.59
C PRO A 78 -3.25 -5.35 16.27
N PRO A 79 -2.35 -4.72 15.49
CA PRO A 79 -1.34 -3.80 16.05
C PRO A 79 -1.93 -2.67 16.90
N ARG A 80 -3.09 -2.14 16.50
CA ARG A 80 -3.81 -1.07 17.23
C ARG A 80 -4.26 -1.46 18.64
N LEU A 81 -4.36 -2.74 18.94
CA LEU A 81 -4.69 -3.26 20.27
C LEU A 81 -3.41 -3.62 21.05
N GLY A 82 -2.27 -2.97 20.74
CA GLY A 82 -1.00 -3.18 21.44
C GLY A 82 -0.34 -4.55 21.18
N GLY A 83 -0.86 -5.32 20.22
CA GLY A 83 -0.30 -6.63 19.85
C GLY A 83 -0.56 -7.77 20.84
N ASN A 84 -1.14 -7.50 22.00
CA ASN A 84 -1.42 -8.50 23.04
C ASN A 84 -2.87 -8.99 23.00
N GLN A 85 -3.82 -8.11 22.74
CA GLN A 85 -5.24 -8.45 22.65
C GLN A 85 -5.54 -9.20 21.36
N ARG A 86 -6.33 -10.27 21.47
CA ARG A 86 -6.78 -11.08 20.32
C ARG A 86 -8.25 -10.80 20.04
N ILE A 87 -8.59 -10.63 18.77
CA ILE A 87 -9.97 -10.54 18.28
C ILE A 87 -10.22 -11.57 17.19
N GLY A 88 -11.49 -11.81 16.85
CA GLY A 88 -11.86 -12.65 15.72
C GLY A 88 -11.31 -12.10 14.41
N VAL A 89 -10.90 -13.00 13.50
CA VAL A 89 -10.32 -12.60 12.20
C VAL A 89 -11.29 -11.75 11.37
N PHE A 90 -12.59 -12.03 11.44
CA PHE A 90 -13.63 -11.26 10.74
C PHE A 90 -13.93 -9.90 11.38
N ALA A 91 -13.58 -9.71 12.66
CA ALA A 91 -13.62 -8.40 13.30
C ALA A 91 -12.36 -7.55 13.03
N SER A 92 -11.51 -7.98 12.10
CA SER A 92 -10.25 -7.33 11.75
C SER A 92 -10.07 -7.15 10.25
N ARG A 93 -9.10 -6.33 9.86
CA ARG A 93 -8.63 -6.19 8.48
C ARG A 93 -7.28 -6.91 8.28
N SER A 94 -7.06 -8.02 8.99
CA SER A 94 -5.86 -8.84 8.87
C SER A 94 -5.74 -9.49 7.49
N THR A 95 -4.53 -9.59 6.96
CA THR A 95 -4.23 -10.31 5.72
C THR A 95 -4.30 -11.84 5.89
N HIS A 96 -4.24 -12.34 7.14
CA HIS A 96 -4.33 -13.76 7.49
C HIS A 96 -5.80 -14.21 7.62
N ARG A 97 -6.50 -14.27 6.50
CA ARG A 97 -7.94 -14.58 6.37
C ARG A 97 -8.15 -15.89 5.62
N PRO A 98 -9.32 -16.57 5.79
CA PRO A 98 -9.56 -17.87 5.14
C PRO A 98 -9.31 -17.85 3.63
N ASN A 99 -9.87 -16.88 2.90
CA ASN A 99 -9.72 -16.78 1.45
C ASN A 99 -8.63 -15.78 1.02
N ARG A 100 -7.91 -15.18 1.96
CA ARG A 100 -6.86 -14.17 1.71
C ARG A 100 -7.31 -13.02 0.81
N LEU A 101 -8.61 -12.70 0.77
CA LEU A 101 -9.14 -11.60 -0.03
C LEU A 101 -8.89 -10.26 0.65
N GLY A 102 -8.42 -9.31 -0.14
CA GLY A 102 -8.29 -7.90 0.20
C GLY A 102 -9.27 -7.04 -0.59
N LEU A 103 -9.57 -5.87 -0.05
CA LEU A 103 -10.41 -4.86 -0.67
C LEU A 103 -9.84 -3.49 -0.32
N SER A 104 -9.48 -2.70 -1.34
CA SER A 104 -8.92 -1.36 -1.18
C SER A 104 -9.62 -0.36 -2.07
N LEU A 105 -9.98 0.77 -1.49
CA LEU A 105 -10.47 1.93 -2.22
C LEU A 105 -9.28 2.76 -2.68
N VAL A 106 -9.16 2.99 -3.98
CA VAL A 106 -8.06 3.73 -4.59
C VAL A 106 -8.59 4.86 -5.47
N GLU A 107 -7.80 5.93 -5.62
CA GLU A 107 -8.07 6.98 -6.58
C GLU A 107 -7.67 6.52 -7.99
N LEU A 108 -8.55 6.68 -8.96
CA LEU A 108 -8.25 6.54 -10.38
C LEU A 108 -7.75 7.88 -10.91
N VAL A 109 -6.50 7.92 -11.35
CA VAL A 109 -5.86 9.14 -11.86
C VAL A 109 -6.01 9.28 -13.36
N ASP A 110 -5.78 8.16 -14.08
CA ASP A 110 -5.80 8.14 -15.54
C ASP A 110 -5.97 6.72 -16.06
N ILE A 111 -6.45 6.57 -17.30
CA ILE A 111 -6.56 5.32 -18.02
C ILE A 111 -5.78 5.47 -19.33
N GLU A 112 -4.74 4.67 -19.46
CA GLU A 112 -3.97 4.60 -20.70
C GLU A 112 -4.42 3.40 -21.53
N CYS A 113 -4.96 3.67 -22.74
CA CYS A 113 -5.33 2.67 -23.71
C CYS A 113 -4.47 2.85 -24.98
N THR A 114 -3.67 1.84 -25.33
CA THR A 114 -2.83 1.89 -26.55
C THR A 114 -3.32 0.87 -27.56
N PRO A 115 -3.42 1.22 -28.87
CA PRO A 115 -3.80 0.27 -29.92
C PRO A 115 -2.81 -0.89 -30.09
N LYS A 116 -1.53 -0.63 -29.77
CA LYS A 116 -0.45 -1.62 -29.66
C LYS A 116 0.44 -1.25 -28.48
N PRO A 117 1.04 -2.20 -27.77
CA PRO A 117 1.95 -1.89 -26.68
C PRO A 117 3.08 -1.01 -27.20
N ALA A 118 3.08 0.26 -26.80
CA ALA A 118 4.17 1.17 -27.11
C ALA A 118 5.40 0.79 -26.27
N PHE A 119 6.58 0.81 -26.90
CA PHE A 119 7.83 0.40 -26.24
C PHE A 119 8.33 1.39 -25.18
N ALA A 120 7.73 2.57 -25.07
CA ALA A 120 8.21 3.62 -24.19
C ALA A 120 7.10 4.05 -23.21
N GLN A 121 7.14 3.46 -22.03
CA GLN A 121 6.30 3.93 -20.93
C GLN A 121 7.15 3.96 -19.68
N THR A 122 7.00 5.01 -18.88
CA THR A 122 7.76 5.17 -17.64
C THR A 122 7.22 4.18 -16.60
N PRO A 123 7.89 3.05 -16.37
CA PRO A 123 7.46 2.09 -15.37
C PRO A 123 7.63 2.70 -13.97
N ILE A 124 6.96 2.15 -12.98
CA ILE A 124 7.28 2.46 -11.59
C ILE A 124 8.67 1.89 -11.30
N ALA A 125 9.60 2.78 -10.96
CA ALA A 125 10.97 2.42 -10.65
C ALA A 125 11.01 1.38 -9.52
N GLY A 126 11.81 0.32 -9.69
CA GLY A 126 11.95 -0.76 -8.72
C GLY A 126 10.80 -1.79 -8.73
N SER A 127 9.76 -1.62 -9.55
CA SER A 127 8.70 -2.63 -9.71
C SER A 127 9.20 -3.87 -10.48
N ARG A 128 8.72 -5.05 -10.04
CA ARG A 128 8.94 -6.32 -10.75
C ARG A 128 8.18 -6.42 -12.08
N LEU A 129 7.23 -5.52 -12.30
CA LEU A 129 6.41 -5.45 -13.51
C LEU A 129 6.94 -4.40 -14.51
N ALA A 130 8.15 -3.88 -14.34
CA ALA A 130 8.73 -2.85 -15.20
C ALA A 130 8.74 -3.21 -16.69
N GLU A 131 8.84 -4.51 -17.03
CA GLU A 131 8.81 -5.02 -18.41
C GLU A 131 7.44 -5.56 -18.84
N TYR A 132 6.44 -5.49 -17.98
CA TYR A 132 5.11 -6.00 -18.30
C TYR A 132 4.46 -5.16 -19.40
N ARG A 133 3.81 -5.81 -20.34
CA ARG A 133 3.15 -5.18 -21.49
C ARG A 133 1.67 -5.40 -21.41
N SER A 134 0.91 -4.30 -21.40
CA SER A 134 -0.55 -4.29 -21.44
C SER A 134 -1.00 -3.12 -22.30
N ARG A 135 -2.10 -3.29 -23.00
CA ARG A 135 -2.75 -2.23 -23.78
C ARG A 135 -3.52 -1.27 -22.88
N VAL A 136 -4.09 -1.81 -21.81
CA VAL A 136 -4.89 -1.07 -20.84
C VAL A 136 -4.13 -0.98 -19.53
N LYS A 137 -3.95 0.26 -19.04
CA LYS A 137 -3.31 0.55 -17.76
C LYS A 137 -4.15 1.54 -17.00
N LEU A 138 -4.37 1.25 -15.73
CA LEU A 138 -5.02 2.18 -14.84
C LEU A 138 -3.97 2.77 -13.90
N HIS A 139 -3.81 4.09 -13.93
CA HIS A 139 -2.95 4.84 -13.03
C HIS A 139 -3.70 5.16 -11.76
N LEU A 140 -3.17 4.74 -10.62
CA LEU A 140 -3.84 4.76 -9.32
C LEU A 140 -3.03 5.53 -8.29
N ARG A 141 -3.72 6.06 -7.25
CA ARG A 141 -3.10 6.68 -6.08
C ARG A 141 -3.72 6.21 -4.78
N GLY A 142 -3.02 6.47 -3.68
CA GLY A 142 -3.53 6.28 -2.33
C GLY A 142 -3.76 4.82 -1.95
N HIS A 143 -3.13 3.90 -2.63
CA HIS A 143 -3.26 2.46 -2.43
C HIS A 143 -2.43 1.94 -1.25
N ASP A 144 -2.72 0.72 -0.82
CA ASP A 144 -1.98 -0.07 0.19
C ASP A 144 -1.57 -1.46 -0.35
N LEU A 145 -1.25 -1.53 -1.65
CA LEU A 145 -0.95 -2.77 -2.37
C LEU A 145 0.55 -2.95 -2.55
N CYS A 146 1.04 -4.14 -2.26
CA CYS A 146 2.42 -4.53 -2.56
C CYS A 146 2.63 -4.70 -4.07
N ASP A 147 3.84 -4.44 -4.53
CA ASP A 147 4.22 -4.66 -5.92
C ASP A 147 3.96 -6.11 -6.37
N ALA A 148 3.41 -6.26 -7.58
CA ALA A 148 2.94 -7.49 -8.20
C ALA A 148 1.74 -8.16 -7.50
N THR A 149 0.97 -7.45 -6.66
CA THR A 149 -0.28 -7.98 -6.09
C THR A 149 -1.26 -8.34 -7.21
N PRO A 150 -1.82 -9.58 -7.22
CA PRO A 150 -2.81 -10.00 -8.20
C PRO A 150 -4.19 -9.40 -7.90
N ILE A 151 -4.79 -8.76 -8.89
CA ILE A 151 -6.13 -8.17 -8.83
C ILE A 151 -7.14 -9.14 -9.41
N LEU A 152 -8.27 -9.31 -8.73
CA LEU A 152 -9.35 -10.22 -9.11
C LEU A 152 -10.55 -9.50 -9.70
N ASP A 153 -10.80 -8.24 -9.28
CA ASP A 153 -11.95 -7.47 -9.75
C ASP A 153 -11.74 -5.97 -9.51
N ILE A 154 -12.40 -5.17 -10.35
CA ILE A 154 -12.47 -3.71 -10.28
C ILE A 154 -13.94 -3.32 -10.24
N LYS A 155 -14.31 -2.45 -9.30
CA LYS A 155 -15.67 -1.93 -9.21
C LYS A 155 -15.64 -0.43 -8.93
N PRO A 156 -16.43 0.40 -9.64
CA PRO A 156 -16.57 1.82 -9.32
C PRO A 156 -17.06 2.05 -7.89
N TYR A 157 -16.51 3.05 -7.22
CA TYR A 157 -16.99 3.50 -5.93
C TYR A 157 -18.19 4.44 -6.08
N LEU A 158 -19.28 4.15 -5.39
CA LEU A 158 -20.51 4.94 -5.40
C LEU A 158 -20.74 5.58 -4.02
N PRO A 159 -20.36 6.86 -3.81
CA PRO A 159 -20.45 7.51 -2.51
C PRO A 159 -21.84 7.46 -1.86
N TRP A 160 -22.89 7.63 -2.64
CA TRP A 160 -24.28 7.61 -2.15
C TRP A 160 -24.72 6.22 -1.63
N ALA A 161 -24.13 5.14 -2.18
CA ALA A 161 -24.45 3.77 -1.80
C ALA A 161 -23.56 3.26 -0.66
N GLU A 162 -22.28 3.64 -0.64
CA GLU A 162 -21.24 2.97 0.13
C GLU A 162 -20.72 3.82 1.31
N SER A 163 -20.80 5.17 1.22
CA SER A 163 -20.34 6.02 2.31
C SER A 163 -21.27 5.96 3.53
N ARG A 164 -20.71 5.72 4.70
CA ARG A 164 -21.40 5.69 6.00
C ARG A 164 -20.56 6.44 7.04
N PRO A 165 -20.58 7.80 7.02
CA PRO A 165 -19.74 8.62 7.90
C PRO A 165 -20.00 8.35 9.40
N ASP A 166 -21.24 7.98 9.74
CA ASP A 166 -21.68 7.74 11.12
C ASP A 166 -21.47 6.29 11.59
N ALA A 167 -20.84 5.44 10.75
CA ALA A 167 -20.60 4.04 11.13
C ALA A 167 -19.55 3.95 12.25
N ASP A 168 -19.86 3.14 13.27
CA ASP A 168 -18.91 2.84 14.34
C ASP A 168 -17.81 1.90 13.83
N ALA A 169 -16.57 2.33 13.97
CA ALA A 169 -15.38 1.58 13.57
C ALA A 169 -14.77 0.75 14.72
N GLY A 170 -15.45 0.63 15.85
CA GLY A 170 -15.03 -0.18 16.99
C GLY A 170 -13.65 0.21 17.53
N PHE A 171 -12.68 -0.71 17.50
CA PHE A 171 -11.32 -0.46 18.00
C PHE A 171 -10.48 0.49 17.14
N ALA A 172 -11.00 0.97 16.00
CA ALA A 172 -10.29 1.83 15.06
C ALA A 172 -11.10 3.10 14.71
N PRO A 173 -11.53 3.92 15.71
CA PRO A 173 -12.47 5.02 15.49
C PRO A 173 -11.88 6.19 14.71
N ALA A 174 -10.56 6.27 14.57
CA ALA A 174 -9.85 7.35 13.89
C ALA A 174 -8.64 6.82 13.11
N PRO A 175 -8.09 7.60 12.16
CA PRO A 175 -6.79 7.29 11.54
C PRO A 175 -5.69 7.13 12.59
N PRO A 176 -4.57 6.45 12.26
CA PRO A 176 -3.40 6.41 13.16
C PRO A 176 -2.83 7.83 13.34
N PRO A 177 -2.20 8.11 14.51
CA PRO A 177 -1.50 9.37 14.69
C PRO A 177 -0.39 9.51 13.64
N ARG A 178 -0.10 10.75 13.25
CA ARG A 178 0.99 11.07 12.33
C ARG A 178 2.15 11.66 13.13
N HIS A 179 3.33 11.10 12.93
CA HIS A 179 4.57 11.59 13.53
C HIS A 179 5.27 12.59 12.61
N ARG A 180 6.05 13.47 13.19
CA ARG A 180 6.92 14.36 12.43
C ARG A 180 8.03 13.57 11.74
N VAL A 181 8.27 13.86 10.46
CA VAL A 181 9.38 13.30 9.69
C VAL A 181 10.38 14.41 9.39
N ALA A 182 11.64 14.18 9.71
CA ALA A 182 12.73 15.10 9.43
C ALA A 182 13.79 14.42 8.56
N PHE A 183 14.36 15.16 7.63
CA PHE A 183 15.41 14.66 6.73
C PHE A 183 16.76 15.25 7.11
N SER A 184 17.79 14.41 7.18
CA SER A 184 19.16 14.85 7.31
C SER A 184 19.64 15.60 6.04
N ALA A 185 20.75 16.37 6.14
CA ALA A 185 21.34 17.01 4.97
C ALA A 185 21.69 16.00 3.87
N ALA A 186 22.23 14.84 4.23
CA ALA A 186 22.57 13.78 3.28
C ALA A 186 21.32 13.20 2.57
N ALA A 187 20.22 13.03 3.31
CA ALA A 187 18.96 12.57 2.72
C ALA A 187 18.35 13.62 1.78
N GLN A 188 18.40 14.90 2.14
CA GLN A 188 17.94 16.00 1.28
C GLN A 188 18.77 16.09 -0.02
N GLU A 189 20.07 15.96 0.08
CA GLU A 189 20.97 15.95 -1.08
C GLU A 189 20.71 14.74 -2.01
N ALA A 190 20.42 13.56 -1.45
CA ALA A 190 20.04 12.38 -2.22
C ALA A 190 18.72 12.62 -2.98
N LEU A 191 17.72 13.24 -2.34
CA LEU A 191 16.45 13.60 -2.97
C LEU A 191 16.65 14.62 -4.10
N GLN A 192 17.50 15.63 -3.92
CA GLN A 192 17.78 16.62 -4.97
C GLN A 192 18.41 15.99 -6.23
N ARG A 193 19.16 14.90 -6.07
CA ARG A 193 19.77 14.16 -7.18
C ARG A 193 18.84 13.13 -7.82
N HIS A 194 17.76 12.77 -7.14
CA HIS A 194 16.82 11.78 -7.64
C HIS A 194 15.88 12.39 -8.69
N PRO A 195 15.62 11.73 -9.83
CA PRO A 195 14.77 12.25 -10.91
C PRO A 195 13.37 12.66 -10.42
N ASP A 196 12.79 11.87 -9.52
CA ASP A 196 11.46 12.06 -8.93
C ASP A 196 11.54 12.58 -7.47
N GLY A 197 12.59 13.32 -7.10
CA GLY A 197 12.93 13.63 -5.70
C GLY A 197 11.81 14.27 -4.90
N GLU A 198 11.06 15.22 -5.46
CA GLU A 198 9.93 15.86 -4.79
C GLU A 198 8.81 14.86 -4.48
N SER A 199 8.40 14.07 -5.46
CA SER A 199 7.36 13.04 -5.31
C SER A 199 7.80 11.93 -4.36
N LEU A 200 9.08 11.54 -4.40
CA LEU A 200 9.67 10.55 -3.50
C LEU A 200 9.74 11.07 -2.06
N SER A 201 10.12 12.34 -1.86
CA SER A 201 10.15 12.97 -0.54
C SER A 201 8.78 12.95 0.12
N ARG A 202 7.72 13.30 -0.63
CA ARG A 202 6.34 13.28 -0.16
C ARG A 202 5.90 11.87 0.23
N LEU A 203 6.19 10.87 -0.61
CA LEU A 203 5.90 9.47 -0.31
C LEU A 203 6.60 8.99 0.97
N ILE A 204 7.89 9.30 1.13
CA ILE A 204 8.68 8.94 2.32
C ILE A 204 8.05 9.57 3.57
N GLU A 205 7.69 10.86 3.52
CA GLU A 205 7.06 11.55 4.64
C GLU A 205 5.72 10.90 5.02
N GLU A 206 4.84 10.65 4.05
CA GLU A 206 3.53 10.04 4.29
C GLU A 206 3.62 8.65 4.89
N VAL A 207 4.54 7.82 4.40
CA VAL A 207 4.76 6.45 4.87
C VAL A 207 5.36 6.43 6.27
N LEU A 208 6.42 7.20 6.48
CA LEU A 208 7.13 7.20 7.78
C LEU A 208 6.32 7.88 8.87
N ALA A 209 5.52 8.91 8.55
CA ALA A 209 4.66 9.57 9.52
C ALA A 209 3.70 8.61 10.26
N GLN A 210 3.45 7.42 9.73
CA GLN A 210 2.58 6.40 10.33
C GLN A 210 3.32 5.39 11.21
N ASP A 211 4.60 5.59 11.45
CA ASP A 211 5.48 4.65 12.16
C ASP A 211 5.34 3.20 11.65
N PRO A 212 6.06 2.84 10.58
CA PRO A 212 5.94 1.52 9.96
C PRO A 212 6.52 0.38 10.81
N ARG A 213 7.10 0.69 11.97
CA ARG A 213 7.69 -0.35 12.85
C ARG A 213 6.64 -1.39 13.26
N PRO A 214 7.05 -2.66 13.44
CA PRO A 214 6.19 -3.67 14.03
C PRO A 214 5.70 -3.25 15.42
N ALA A 215 4.42 -3.50 15.73
CA ALA A 215 3.78 -3.07 16.98
C ALA A 215 4.50 -3.55 18.27
N TYR A 216 5.21 -4.69 18.23
CA TYR A 216 5.99 -5.20 19.36
C TYR A 216 7.27 -4.38 19.65
N HIS A 217 7.64 -3.45 18.78
CA HIS A 217 8.71 -2.47 19.01
C HIS A 217 8.20 -1.15 19.60
N GLY A 218 6.88 -0.90 19.58
CA GLY A 218 6.25 0.36 20.00
C GLY A 218 5.51 0.32 21.34
N SER A 219 5.34 -0.85 21.95
CA SER A 219 4.56 -0.95 23.20
C SER A 219 5.21 -1.98 24.15
N GLY A 220 5.78 -1.50 25.21
CA GLY A 220 6.22 -2.34 26.32
C GLY A 220 7.64 -2.09 26.80
N SER A 221 7.91 -2.45 28.04
CA SER A 221 9.04 -2.22 28.92
C SER A 221 10.46 -2.59 28.47
N ASN A 222 10.69 -2.88 27.20
CA ASN A 222 12.03 -2.91 26.63
C ASN A 222 12.32 -1.50 26.13
N ARG A 223 13.13 -0.74 26.88
CA ARG A 223 13.71 0.53 26.45
C ARG A 223 14.15 0.38 25.01
N GLN A 224 13.45 1.06 24.11
CA GLN A 224 13.78 1.04 22.70
C GLN A 224 15.21 1.53 22.57
N ASP A 225 16.02 0.75 21.89
CA ASP A 225 17.36 1.17 21.51
C ASP A 225 17.20 2.32 20.50
N VAL A 226 17.27 3.56 21.01
CA VAL A 226 17.23 4.80 20.20
C VAL A 226 18.33 4.85 19.15
N THR A 227 19.32 3.96 19.23
CA THR A 227 20.38 3.82 18.25
C THR A 227 19.98 2.94 17.07
N ARG A 228 18.85 2.20 17.17
CA ARG A 228 18.43 1.26 16.15
C ARG A 228 18.03 1.96 14.85
N ARG A 229 18.68 1.54 13.78
CA ARG A 229 18.36 1.96 12.41
C ARG A 229 17.36 0.99 11.77
N TYR A 230 16.43 1.56 11.04
CA TYR A 230 15.47 0.84 10.23
C TYR A 230 15.70 1.16 8.75
N GLY A 231 15.24 0.26 7.87
CA GLY A 231 15.25 0.51 6.44
C GLY A 231 13.89 0.16 5.86
N VAL A 232 13.38 0.98 4.95
CA VAL A 232 12.18 0.70 4.18
C VAL A 232 12.47 0.89 2.69
N PHE A 233 12.02 -0.06 1.88
CA PHE A 233 12.11 0.06 0.43
C PHE A 233 10.88 0.78 -0.11
N LEU A 234 11.12 1.88 -0.83
CA LEU A 234 10.09 2.64 -1.55
C LEU A 234 10.62 2.89 -2.96
N ARG A 235 9.85 2.50 -3.98
CA ARG A 235 10.31 2.54 -5.38
C ARG A 235 11.65 1.82 -5.55
N ASP A 236 12.64 2.53 -6.02
CA ASP A 236 14.01 2.09 -6.32
C ASP A 236 15.02 2.45 -5.23
N VAL A 237 14.56 2.91 -4.07
CA VAL A 237 15.45 3.34 -2.98
C VAL A 237 15.21 2.57 -1.69
N ASN A 238 16.26 2.54 -0.87
CA ASN A 238 16.22 2.10 0.52
C ASN A 238 16.33 3.33 1.44
N VAL A 239 15.28 3.63 2.15
CA VAL A 239 15.20 4.77 3.08
C VAL A 239 15.65 4.31 4.46
N ARG A 240 16.77 4.83 4.95
CA ARG A 240 17.30 4.56 6.29
C ARG A 240 16.80 5.60 7.27
N PHE A 241 16.21 5.15 8.37
CA PHE A 241 15.65 6.05 9.36
C PHE A 241 15.83 5.56 10.80
N ARG A 242 15.71 6.48 11.73
CA ARG A 242 15.58 6.22 13.18
C ARG A 242 14.32 6.85 13.72
N VAL A 243 13.88 6.33 14.85
CA VAL A 243 12.77 6.89 15.60
C VAL A 243 13.34 7.52 16.87
N MET A 244 13.12 8.82 17.00
CA MET A 244 13.55 9.63 18.12
C MET A 244 12.34 9.87 19.04
N GLU A 245 12.33 9.20 20.19
CA GLU A 245 11.26 9.39 21.18
C GLU A 245 11.58 10.60 22.04
N GLY A 246 10.78 11.66 21.90
CA GLY A 246 10.82 12.83 22.78
C GLY A 246 9.88 12.65 23.97
N ALA A 247 9.98 13.55 24.95
CA ALA A 247 9.11 13.53 26.13
C ALA A 247 7.62 13.78 25.79
N VAL A 248 7.34 14.44 24.67
CA VAL A 248 5.98 14.82 24.22
C VAL A 248 5.66 14.18 22.88
N ASP A 249 6.59 14.22 21.91
CA ASP A 249 6.36 13.79 20.54
C ASP A 249 7.44 12.83 20.05
N THR A 250 7.05 11.91 19.16
CA THR A 250 7.95 11.04 18.42
C THR A 250 8.31 11.70 17.08
N GLU A 251 9.61 11.85 16.80
CA GLU A 251 10.13 12.28 15.50
C GLU A 251 10.77 11.10 14.77
N ILE A 252 10.50 10.96 13.48
CA ILE A 252 11.15 9.98 12.62
C ILE A 252 12.18 10.72 11.76
N ARG A 253 13.45 10.36 11.91
CA ARG A 253 14.55 10.99 11.22
C ARG A 253 15.07 10.12 10.09
N VAL A 254 14.92 10.59 8.86
CA VAL A 254 15.56 9.99 7.68
C VAL A 254 17.03 10.35 7.65
N GLU A 255 17.90 9.35 7.75
CA GLU A 255 19.36 9.53 7.80
C GLU A 255 20.01 9.46 6.43
N ALA A 256 19.55 8.52 5.59
CA ALA A 256 20.08 8.31 4.24
C ALA A 256 19.00 7.74 3.30
N ILE A 257 19.18 7.99 2.02
CA ILE A 257 18.41 7.41 0.91
C ILE A 257 19.43 6.81 -0.04
N GLU A 258 19.40 5.51 -0.16
CA GLU A 258 20.36 4.70 -0.92
C GLU A 258 19.66 4.06 -2.11
N PRO A 259 20.30 3.90 -3.28
CA PRO A 259 19.76 3.06 -4.36
C PRO A 259 19.49 1.63 -3.87
N ARG A 260 18.46 1.01 -4.44
CA ARG A 260 18.09 -0.38 -4.13
C ARG A 260 18.90 -1.36 -4.96
#